data_6fdba91b64d695f7942652dd0227aaad
#
_entry.id   6fdba91b64d695f7942652dd0227aaad
#
_cell.length_a   1.000
_cell.length_b   1.000
_cell.length_c   1.000
_cell.angle_alpha   90.00
_cell.angle_beta   90.00
_cell.angle_gamma   90.00
#
_symmetry.space_group_name_H-M   'P 1'
#
loop_
_entity.id
_entity.type
_entity.pdbx_description
1 polymer ?
#
loop_
_entity_poly.entity_id
_entity_poly.type
_entity_poly.pdbx_seq_one_letter_code
_entity_poly.pdbx_strand_id
1 'polypeptide(L)'
;MTFREEEHKNRTKEVRERLKNQTSLYDTFNRVYKEAKPISRILLMVKIVQVVDPLQKRRDKEREKELNKDTIQNYINELKSILKGFKNQSNIMLIFVGTGYCFLGIENTTEDIMELIKVYKNKTKMVEDVHIITFNEECPCSNFPVFYKYEGEVYDKESQSYKDLSSPEKAWILYDNYFCNMGRNLKNIIRSEADFKSNNSEVVKEENNFLKYLPTSNEIECFEGPDFMNIDIFADMYLNEVKIEFDSDVVYPYYWPINA
;
A
#
# COMPACT_ATOMS: atom_id res chain seq x y z
N MET A 1 68.94 -5.39 -5.96
CA MET A 1 67.53 -4.84 -6.04
C MET A 1 67.66 -3.35 -6.21
N THR A 2 67.23 -2.82 -7.32
CA THR A 2 67.36 -1.42 -7.65
C THR A 2 66.20 -0.61 -7.02
N PHE A 3 66.47 0.61 -6.59
CA PHE A 3 65.51 1.52 -5.97
C PHE A 3 64.16 1.64 -6.75
N ARG A 4 64.19 1.46 -8.06
CA ARG A 4 63.00 1.40 -8.92
C ARG A 4 62.11 0.18 -8.74
N GLU A 5 62.70 -0.99 -8.35
CA GLU A 5 61.90 -2.20 -8.14
C GLU A 5 61.14 -2.17 -6.81
N GLU A 6 61.69 -1.49 -5.80
CA GLU A 6 60.99 -1.28 -4.53
C GLU A 6 59.86 -0.28 -4.65
N GLU A 7 60.05 0.80 -5.41
CA GLU A 7 58.99 1.79 -5.68
C GLU A 7 57.83 1.17 -6.45
N HIS A 8 58.12 0.30 -7.42
CA HIS A 8 57.09 -0.40 -8.19
C HIS A 8 56.30 -1.42 -7.33
N LYS A 9 56.99 -2.11 -6.42
CA LYS A 9 56.35 -3.03 -5.45
C LYS A 9 55.45 -2.30 -4.45
N ASN A 10 55.88 -1.14 -3.98
CA ASN A 10 55.11 -0.35 -3.03
C ASN A 10 53.85 0.25 -3.68
N ARG A 11 53.97 0.79 -4.90
CA ARG A 11 52.80 1.26 -5.68
C ARG A 11 51.79 0.14 -5.96
N THR A 12 52.26 -1.06 -6.30
CA THR A 12 51.37 -2.20 -6.56
C THR A 12 50.69 -2.69 -5.28
N LYS A 13 51.34 -2.59 -4.11
CA LYS A 13 50.70 -2.88 -2.83
C LYS A 13 49.64 -1.87 -2.46
N GLU A 14 49.95 -0.57 -2.59
CA GLU A 14 48.95 0.49 -2.32
C GLU A 14 47.74 0.39 -3.25
N VAL A 15 47.92 0.12 -4.54
CA VAL A 15 46.81 -0.08 -5.48
C VAL A 15 45.99 -1.31 -5.12
N ARG A 16 46.61 -2.42 -4.70
CA ARG A 16 45.91 -3.62 -4.24
C ARG A 16 45.15 -3.40 -2.94
N GLU A 17 45.67 -2.60 -2.02
CA GLU A 17 44.97 -2.23 -0.77
C GLU A 17 43.81 -1.28 -1.05
N ARG A 18 43.98 -0.31 -1.95
CA ARG A 18 42.87 0.56 -2.39
C ARG A 18 41.77 -0.23 -3.10
N LEU A 19 42.14 -1.20 -3.94
CA LEU A 19 41.15 -2.07 -4.62
C LEU A 19 40.43 -3.02 -3.66
N LYS A 20 41.13 -3.49 -2.59
CA LYS A 20 40.47 -4.30 -1.54
C LYS A 20 39.46 -3.51 -0.71
N ASN A 21 39.68 -2.21 -0.56
CA ASN A 21 38.81 -1.33 0.21
C ASN A 21 37.75 -0.63 -0.65
N GLN A 22 37.78 -0.79 -1.98
CA GLN A 22 36.73 -0.35 -2.86
C GLN A 22 35.60 -1.39 -2.85
N THR A 23 34.61 -1.14 -2.02
CA THR A 23 33.31 -1.84 -2.18
C THR A 23 32.75 -1.52 -3.56
N SER A 24 32.42 -2.56 -4.32
CA SER A 24 31.78 -2.36 -5.63
C SER A 24 30.44 -1.62 -5.42
N LEU A 25 30.01 -0.91 -6.47
CA LEU A 25 28.66 -0.28 -6.46
C LEU A 25 27.60 -1.35 -6.14
N TYR A 26 27.77 -2.57 -6.64
CA TYR A 26 26.93 -3.73 -6.39
C TYR A 26 26.95 -4.16 -4.91
N ASP A 27 28.12 -4.22 -4.26
CA ASP A 27 28.20 -4.56 -2.83
C ASP A 27 27.59 -3.48 -1.96
N THR A 28 27.79 -2.21 -2.34
CA THR A 28 27.14 -1.06 -1.66
C THR A 28 25.64 -1.12 -1.84
N PHE A 29 25.15 -1.38 -3.06
CA PHE A 29 23.74 -1.53 -3.36
C PHE A 29 23.14 -2.71 -2.58
N ASN A 30 23.76 -3.88 -2.63
CA ASN A 30 23.30 -5.06 -1.89
C ASN A 30 23.27 -4.86 -0.38
N ARG A 31 24.25 -4.14 0.18
CA ARG A 31 24.27 -3.81 1.60
C ARG A 31 23.12 -2.89 1.96
N VAL A 32 22.96 -1.79 1.23
CA VAL A 32 21.88 -0.83 1.45
C VAL A 32 20.51 -1.50 1.24
N TYR A 33 20.37 -2.35 0.22
CA TYR A 33 19.13 -3.06 -0.08
C TYR A 33 18.80 -4.12 0.97
N LYS A 34 19.79 -4.83 1.51
CA LYS A 34 19.59 -5.81 2.60
C LYS A 34 19.31 -5.15 3.94
N GLU A 35 19.88 -3.96 4.18
CA GLU A 35 19.65 -3.18 5.39
C GLU A 35 18.30 -2.42 5.31
N ALA A 36 17.93 -1.92 4.14
CA ALA A 36 16.62 -1.34 3.89
C ALA A 36 15.62 -2.48 3.65
N LYS A 37 14.86 -2.83 4.68
CA LYS A 37 13.73 -3.76 4.48
C LYS A 37 12.84 -3.20 3.37
N PRO A 38 12.64 -3.91 2.26
CA PRO A 38 11.79 -3.44 1.19
C PRO A 38 10.38 -3.20 1.72
N ILE A 39 9.84 -2.05 1.37
CA ILE A 39 8.46 -1.67 1.75
C ILE A 39 7.59 -1.94 0.54
N SER A 40 6.51 -2.65 0.75
CA SER A 40 5.45 -2.78 -0.24
C SER A 40 4.33 -1.81 0.09
N ARG A 41 3.63 -1.34 -0.93
CA ARG A 41 2.54 -0.39 -0.82
C ARG A 41 1.34 -0.90 -1.58
N ILE A 42 0.19 -0.92 -0.91
CA ILE A 42 -1.08 -1.30 -1.51
C ILE A 42 -2.10 -0.18 -1.31
N LEU A 43 -2.90 0.06 -2.32
CA LEU A 43 -4.09 0.90 -2.26
C LEU A 43 -5.30 0.03 -2.58
N LEU A 44 -6.22 -0.05 -1.62
CA LEU A 44 -7.46 -0.80 -1.71
C LEU A 44 -8.65 0.16 -1.71
N MET A 45 -9.67 -0.18 -2.46
CA MET A 45 -11.02 0.32 -2.24
C MET A 45 -11.79 -0.74 -1.46
N VAL A 46 -12.27 -0.36 -0.29
CA VAL A 46 -13.00 -1.23 0.63
C VAL A 46 -14.45 -0.78 0.72
N LYS A 47 -15.37 -1.67 0.43
CA LYS A 47 -16.80 -1.45 0.64
C LYS A 47 -17.16 -1.94 2.03
N ILE A 48 -17.63 -1.02 2.87
CA ILE A 48 -17.92 -1.29 4.28
C ILE A 48 -19.39 -1.68 4.44
N VAL A 49 -19.63 -2.73 5.21
CA VAL A 49 -20.98 -3.18 5.55
C VAL A 49 -21.70 -2.08 6.32
N GLN A 50 -22.77 -1.56 5.74
CA GLN A 50 -23.67 -0.64 6.43
C GLN A 50 -24.65 -1.42 7.29
N VAL A 51 -24.62 -1.21 8.58
CA VAL A 51 -25.64 -1.74 9.51
C VAL A 51 -26.89 -0.87 9.35
N VAL A 52 -27.66 -1.10 8.29
CA VAL A 52 -28.94 -0.42 8.10
C VAL A 52 -30.04 -1.23 8.80
N ASP A 53 -30.60 -0.71 9.86
CA ASP A 53 -31.83 -1.25 10.45
C ASP A 53 -32.99 -0.99 9.45
N PRO A 54 -33.60 -2.04 8.87
CA PRO A 54 -34.63 -1.88 7.85
C PRO A 54 -35.88 -1.13 8.35
N LEU A 55 -36.08 -1.01 9.67
CA LEU A 55 -37.18 -0.24 10.28
C LEU A 55 -36.90 1.26 10.40
N GLN A 56 -35.67 1.70 10.14
CA GLN A 56 -35.22 3.08 10.34
C GLN A 56 -35.20 3.96 9.07
N LYS A 57 -35.64 3.46 7.91
CA LYS A 57 -35.65 4.18 6.61
C LYS A 57 -36.34 5.55 6.59
N ARG A 58 -36.89 6.03 7.69
CA ARG A 58 -37.66 7.29 7.78
C ARG A 58 -37.16 8.30 8.83
N ARG A 59 -35.97 8.17 9.37
CA ARG A 59 -35.49 9.08 10.42
C ARG A 59 -34.24 9.83 10.00
N ASP A 60 -34.39 11.13 10.04
CA ASP A 60 -33.45 12.27 10.13
C ASP A 60 -31.98 12.07 9.70
N LYS A 61 -31.51 12.96 8.81
CA LYS A 61 -30.14 13.10 8.32
C LYS A 61 -29.07 13.14 9.45
N GLU A 62 -29.44 13.59 10.66
CA GLU A 62 -28.51 13.61 11.80
C GLU A 62 -28.21 12.21 12.32
N ARG A 63 -29.21 11.33 12.40
CA ARG A 63 -29.01 9.92 12.80
C ARG A 63 -28.26 9.10 11.77
N GLU A 64 -28.44 9.42 10.50
CA GLU A 64 -27.67 8.80 9.41
C GLU A 64 -26.17 9.14 9.51
N LYS A 65 -25.85 10.38 9.90
CA LYS A 65 -24.48 10.82 10.18
C LYS A 65 -23.88 10.14 11.42
N GLU A 66 -24.66 9.93 12.49
CA GLU A 66 -24.20 9.21 13.68
C GLU A 66 -23.97 7.72 13.38
N LEU A 67 -24.89 7.07 12.68
CA LEU A 67 -24.76 5.66 12.29
C LEU A 67 -23.52 5.44 11.41
N ASN A 68 -23.22 6.39 10.53
CA ASN A 68 -22.04 6.34 9.69
C ASN A 68 -20.73 6.46 10.51
N LYS A 69 -20.71 7.33 11.53
CA LYS A 69 -19.56 7.46 12.44
C LYS A 69 -19.27 6.18 13.21
N ASP A 70 -20.30 5.52 13.72
CA ASP A 70 -20.15 4.26 14.44
C ASP A 70 -19.64 3.14 13.53
N THR A 71 -20.14 3.08 12.30
CA THR A 71 -19.68 2.14 11.28
C THR A 71 -18.21 2.37 10.94
N ILE A 72 -17.81 3.60 10.70
CA ILE A 72 -16.42 4.00 10.44
C ILE A 72 -15.52 3.61 11.64
N GLN A 73 -15.94 3.93 12.86
CA GLN A 73 -15.16 3.62 14.04
C GLN A 73 -15.02 2.11 14.27
N ASN A 74 -16.07 1.33 14.01
CA ASN A 74 -16.04 -0.13 14.10
C ASN A 74 -15.08 -0.73 13.07
N TYR A 75 -15.10 -0.23 11.83
CA TYR A 75 -14.14 -0.65 10.80
C TYR A 75 -12.68 -0.32 11.19
N ILE A 76 -12.43 0.89 11.70
CA ILE A 76 -11.09 1.28 12.18
C ILE A 76 -10.62 0.38 13.31
N ASN A 77 -11.49 0.04 14.24
CA ASN A 77 -11.17 -0.84 15.37
C ASN A 77 -10.84 -2.26 14.87
N GLU A 78 -11.61 -2.78 13.93
CA GLU A 78 -11.35 -4.07 13.29
C GLU A 78 -10.02 -4.06 12.55
N LEU A 79 -9.75 -3.06 11.71
CA LEU A 79 -8.48 -2.90 11.00
C LEU A 79 -7.31 -2.84 11.99
N LYS A 80 -7.40 -2.02 13.04
CA LYS A 80 -6.36 -1.95 14.09
C LYS A 80 -6.14 -3.29 14.79
N SER A 81 -7.19 -4.09 14.96
CA SER A 81 -7.08 -5.43 15.54
C SER A 81 -6.29 -6.37 14.60
N ILE A 82 -6.55 -6.30 13.30
CA ILE A 82 -5.82 -7.08 12.29
C ILE A 82 -4.34 -6.67 12.29
N LEU A 83 -4.06 -5.37 12.23
CA LEU A 83 -2.70 -4.83 12.15
C LEU A 83 -1.86 -5.09 13.41
N LYS A 84 -2.47 -5.30 14.57
CA LYS A 84 -1.75 -5.73 15.79
C LYS A 84 -1.11 -7.12 15.66
N GLY A 85 -1.60 -7.95 14.75
CA GLY A 85 -1.02 -9.25 14.45
C GLY A 85 0.22 -9.18 13.55
N PHE A 86 0.51 -8.04 12.95
CA PHE A 86 1.63 -7.87 12.03
C PHE A 86 2.96 -7.78 12.76
N LYS A 87 4.02 -8.23 12.10
CA LYS A 87 5.38 -8.22 12.65
C LYS A 87 5.98 -6.83 12.69
N ASN A 88 5.59 -5.98 11.74
CA ASN A 88 6.12 -4.64 11.58
C ASN A 88 5.02 -3.60 11.73
N GLN A 89 5.41 -2.39 12.13
CA GLN A 89 4.48 -1.27 12.19
C GLN A 89 4.07 -0.86 10.78
N SER A 90 2.76 -0.75 10.54
CA SER A 90 2.21 -0.28 9.28
C SER A 90 2.08 1.24 9.26
N ASN A 91 2.32 1.84 8.10
CA ASN A 91 1.93 3.21 7.81
C ASN A 91 0.60 3.19 7.05
N ILE A 92 -0.36 4.03 7.46
CA ILE A 92 -1.75 3.86 7.04
C ILE A 92 -2.37 5.20 6.68
N MET A 93 -3.07 5.22 5.54
CA MET A 93 -3.95 6.32 5.15
C MET A 93 -5.35 5.79 4.87
N LEU A 94 -6.34 6.33 5.58
CA LEU A 94 -7.75 5.99 5.47
C LEU A 94 -8.52 7.18 4.94
N ILE A 95 -9.22 7.01 3.84
CA ILE A 95 -10.03 8.05 3.20
C ILE A 95 -11.46 7.51 3.07
N PHE A 96 -12.35 8.00 3.90
CA PHE A 96 -13.76 7.64 3.83
C PHE A 96 -14.48 8.55 2.85
N VAL A 97 -15.15 7.95 1.86
CA VAL A 97 -15.82 8.65 0.79
C VAL A 97 -17.29 8.23 0.76
N GLY A 98 -18.17 9.21 0.89
CA GLY A 98 -19.61 8.94 0.91
C GLY A 98 -20.04 8.01 2.05
N THR A 99 -21.10 7.26 1.82
CA THR A 99 -21.63 6.29 2.77
C THR A 99 -21.21 4.89 2.36
N GLY A 100 -20.14 4.36 2.95
CA GLY A 100 -19.80 2.94 2.82
C GLY A 100 -18.55 2.61 2.04
N TYR A 101 -17.79 3.58 1.56
CA TYR A 101 -16.50 3.32 0.89
C TYR A 101 -15.33 3.91 1.65
N CYS A 102 -14.24 3.15 1.66
CA CYS A 102 -12.97 3.58 2.21
C CYS A 102 -11.84 3.26 1.24
N PHE A 103 -11.05 4.25 0.86
CA PHE A 103 -9.75 3.99 0.26
C PHE A 103 -8.72 3.79 1.36
N LEU A 104 -8.12 2.62 1.37
CA LEU A 104 -7.14 2.18 2.36
C LEU A 104 -5.78 2.06 1.70
N GLY A 105 -4.87 3.00 2.01
CA GLY A 105 -3.47 2.91 1.66
C GLY A 105 -2.66 2.34 2.82
N ILE A 106 -1.90 1.29 2.56
CA ILE A 106 -1.00 0.67 3.55
C ILE A 106 0.40 0.50 2.98
N GLU A 107 1.38 0.83 3.82
CA GLU A 107 2.78 0.49 3.61
C GLU A 107 3.25 -0.44 4.72
N ASN A 108 3.80 -1.58 4.34
CA ASN A 108 4.42 -2.56 5.22
C ASN A 108 5.32 -3.50 4.41
N THR A 109 5.83 -4.57 5.01
CA THR A 109 6.47 -5.67 4.27
C THR A 109 5.46 -6.41 3.40
N THR A 110 5.93 -7.05 2.33
CA THR A 110 5.06 -7.84 1.44
C THR A 110 4.32 -8.93 2.22
N GLU A 111 4.99 -9.59 3.16
CA GLU A 111 4.40 -10.66 3.98
C GLU A 111 3.22 -10.15 4.81
N ASP A 112 3.37 -9.00 5.49
CA ASP A 112 2.31 -8.41 6.30
C ASP A 112 1.12 -7.96 5.43
N ILE A 113 1.38 -7.41 4.22
CA ILE A 113 0.33 -7.07 3.26
C ILE A 113 -0.40 -8.32 2.76
N MET A 114 0.31 -9.41 2.47
CA MET A 114 -0.32 -10.66 2.06
C MET A 114 -1.18 -11.28 3.18
N GLU A 115 -0.78 -11.11 4.44
CA GLU A 115 -1.65 -11.52 5.58
C GLU A 115 -2.93 -10.67 5.64
N LEU A 116 -2.85 -9.36 5.38
CA LEU A 116 -4.06 -8.52 5.28
C LEU A 116 -4.99 -9.00 4.17
N ILE A 117 -4.44 -9.32 2.99
CA ILE A 117 -5.21 -9.83 1.85
C ILE A 117 -5.92 -11.15 2.22
N LYS A 118 -5.23 -12.06 2.91
CA LYS A 118 -5.85 -13.31 3.40
C LYS A 118 -7.01 -13.05 4.35
N VAL A 119 -6.85 -12.09 5.27
CA VAL A 119 -7.91 -11.73 6.23
C VAL A 119 -9.11 -11.18 5.48
N TYR A 120 -8.92 -10.28 4.53
CA TYR A 120 -10.02 -9.71 3.74
C TYR A 120 -10.69 -10.74 2.83
N LYS A 121 -9.93 -11.65 2.20
CA LYS A 121 -10.48 -12.78 1.44
C LYS A 121 -11.42 -13.63 2.30
N ASN A 122 -11.07 -13.88 3.56
CA ASN A 122 -11.89 -14.66 4.49
C ASN A 122 -13.11 -13.88 5.02
N LYS A 123 -13.38 -12.69 4.49
CA LYS A 123 -14.48 -11.77 4.80
C LYS A 123 -14.54 -11.42 6.29
N THR A 124 -14.15 -10.21 6.57
CA THR A 124 -14.32 -9.61 7.89
C THR A 124 -15.77 -9.20 8.10
N LYS A 125 -16.17 -8.94 9.36
CA LYS A 125 -17.56 -8.57 9.68
C LYS A 125 -17.97 -7.22 9.10
N MET A 126 -16.98 -6.32 8.95
CA MET A 126 -17.22 -4.94 8.53
C MET A 126 -16.96 -4.70 7.04
N VAL A 127 -16.51 -5.71 6.29
CA VAL A 127 -16.13 -5.56 4.88
C VAL A 127 -17.05 -6.40 4.00
N GLU A 128 -17.69 -5.76 3.02
CA GLU A 128 -18.56 -6.39 2.04
C GLU A 128 -17.76 -6.85 0.81
N ASP A 129 -16.92 -5.95 0.29
CA ASP A 129 -16.11 -6.18 -0.91
C ASP A 129 -14.82 -5.36 -0.89
N VAL A 130 -13.78 -5.81 -1.61
CA VAL A 130 -12.49 -5.15 -1.70
C VAL A 130 -11.94 -5.25 -3.11
N HIS A 131 -11.56 -4.10 -3.67
CA HIS A 131 -10.87 -4.01 -4.95
C HIS A 131 -9.46 -3.47 -4.76
N ILE A 132 -8.52 -4.04 -5.51
CA ILE A 132 -7.13 -3.60 -5.51
C ILE A 132 -6.96 -2.53 -6.58
N ILE A 133 -6.64 -1.32 -6.14
CA ILE A 133 -6.40 -0.18 -7.04
C ILE A 133 -4.97 -0.22 -7.55
N THR A 134 -4.01 -0.36 -6.63
CA THR A 134 -2.59 -0.54 -6.98
C THR A 134 -1.89 -1.41 -5.94
N PHE A 135 -0.89 -2.16 -6.40
CA PHE A 135 0.04 -2.88 -5.55
C PHE A 135 1.46 -2.69 -6.08
N ASN A 136 2.34 -2.15 -5.26
CA ASN A 136 3.73 -1.89 -5.59
C ASN A 136 4.63 -2.55 -4.56
N GLU A 137 5.43 -3.49 -5.01
CA GLU A 137 6.46 -4.14 -4.20
C GLU A 137 7.77 -3.35 -4.25
N GLU A 138 8.62 -3.59 -3.26
CA GLU A 138 9.99 -3.08 -3.21
C GLU A 138 10.11 -1.55 -3.37
N CYS A 139 9.18 -0.80 -2.76
CA CYS A 139 9.23 0.65 -2.76
C CYS A 139 10.50 1.13 -2.04
N PRO A 140 11.27 2.06 -2.62
CA PRO A 140 12.57 2.49 -2.07
C PRO A 140 12.43 3.29 -0.77
N CYS A 141 11.27 3.88 -0.52
CA CYS A 141 10.99 4.68 0.66
C CYS A 141 9.51 4.66 1.01
N SER A 142 9.22 4.82 2.30
CA SER A 142 7.87 5.03 2.80
C SER A 142 7.40 6.46 2.50
N ASN A 143 6.18 6.59 2.02
CA ASN A 143 5.52 7.85 1.73
C ASN A 143 4.40 8.18 2.73
N PHE A 144 3.81 7.16 3.38
CA PHE A 144 2.65 7.38 4.25
C PHE A 144 3.06 7.76 5.67
N PRO A 145 2.22 8.55 6.38
CA PRO A 145 2.38 8.79 7.80
C PRO A 145 2.05 7.51 8.59
N VAL A 146 2.42 7.48 9.87
CA VAL A 146 2.12 6.34 10.75
C VAL A 146 0.62 6.06 10.80
N PHE A 147 -0.19 7.11 10.86
CA PHE A 147 -1.65 7.01 10.80
C PHE A 147 -2.25 8.32 10.31
N TYR A 148 -3.13 8.22 9.31
CA TYR A 148 -3.94 9.35 8.83
C TYR A 148 -5.35 8.87 8.51
N LYS A 149 -6.34 9.71 8.82
CA LYS A 149 -7.75 9.46 8.56
C LYS A 149 -8.42 10.73 8.06
N TYR A 150 -9.10 10.63 6.92
CA TYR A 150 -9.97 11.66 6.39
C TYR A 150 -11.43 11.19 6.40
N GLU A 151 -12.31 12.02 6.92
CA GLU A 151 -13.76 11.83 6.93
C GLU A 151 -14.40 13.10 6.39
N GLY A 152 -14.44 13.24 5.08
CA GLY A 152 -15.02 14.40 4.43
C GLY A 152 -16.23 14.05 3.57
N GLU A 153 -17.15 15.00 3.45
CA GLU A 153 -18.13 14.95 2.37
C GLU A 153 -17.35 15.22 1.07
N VAL A 154 -17.33 14.24 0.18
CA VAL A 154 -16.81 14.45 -1.17
C VAL A 154 -17.76 15.43 -1.84
N TYR A 155 -17.30 16.64 -2.05
CA TYR A 155 -18.09 17.66 -2.71
C TYR A 155 -18.43 17.19 -4.13
N ASP A 156 -19.70 17.27 -4.50
CA ASP A 156 -20.22 17.00 -5.85
C ASP A 156 -19.71 17.99 -6.94
N LYS A 157 -18.60 18.65 -6.68
CA LYS A 157 -17.92 19.39 -7.73
C LYS A 157 -17.21 18.34 -8.57
N GLU A 158 -17.70 18.18 -9.81
CA GLU A 158 -16.98 17.44 -10.85
C GLU A 158 -15.49 17.75 -10.71
N SER A 159 -14.74 16.78 -10.22
CA SER A 159 -13.31 16.96 -10.10
C SER A 159 -12.77 17.09 -11.52
N GLN A 160 -12.36 18.29 -11.92
CA GLN A 160 -11.73 18.51 -13.23
C GLN A 160 -10.55 17.55 -13.45
N SER A 161 -10.02 17.00 -12.38
CA SER A 161 -8.89 16.07 -12.40
C SER A 161 -9.24 14.68 -12.95
N TYR A 162 -10.52 14.28 -12.94
CA TYR A 162 -10.98 12.96 -13.38
C TYR A 162 -11.77 12.97 -14.69
N LYS A 163 -12.02 14.17 -15.24
CA LYS A 163 -12.83 14.30 -16.45
C LYS A 163 -12.12 13.66 -17.64
N ASP A 164 -12.88 12.92 -18.43
CA ASP A 164 -12.43 12.28 -19.68
C ASP A 164 -11.25 11.29 -19.53
N LEU A 165 -10.97 10.82 -18.32
CA LEU A 165 -9.91 9.86 -18.05
C LEU A 165 -10.43 8.41 -18.00
N SER A 166 -9.60 7.47 -18.43
CA SER A 166 -9.83 6.04 -18.24
C SER A 166 -9.70 5.63 -16.77
N SER A 167 -10.26 4.47 -16.39
CA SER A 167 -10.19 3.96 -15.01
C SER A 167 -8.75 3.82 -14.49
N PRO A 168 -7.78 3.30 -15.27
CA PRO A 168 -6.37 3.25 -14.83
C PRO A 168 -5.74 4.63 -14.61
N GLU A 169 -6.06 5.62 -15.43
CA GLU A 169 -5.56 7.00 -15.25
C GLU A 169 -6.13 7.64 -13.99
N LYS A 170 -7.42 7.39 -13.70
CA LYS A 170 -8.06 7.82 -12.45
C LYS A 170 -7.40 7.18 -11.23
N ALA A 171 -7.11 5.88 -11.30
CA ALA A 171 -6.40 5.18 -10.25
C ALA A 171 -4.99 5.75 -10.02
N TRP A 172 -4.29 6.08 -11.09
CA TRP A 172 -2.97 6.71 -11.00
C TRP A 172 -3.01 8.08 -10.33
N ILE A 173 -3.98 8.92 -10.68
CA ILE A 173 -4.17 10.24 -10.04
C ILE A 173 -4.44 10.07 -8.55
N LEU A 174 -5.35 9.18 -8.17
CA LEU A 174 -5.64 8.89 -6.77
C LEU A 174 -4.39 8.39 -6.03
N TYR A 175 -3.70 7.43 -6.62
CA TYR A 175 -2.53 6.83 -6.00
C TYR A 175 -1.35 7.81 -5.89
N ASP A 176 -0.90 8.40 -7.00
CA ASP A 176 0.30 9.24 -7.01
C ASP A 176 0.03 10.62 -6.42
N ASN A 177 -0.99 11.32 -6.93
CA ASN A 177 -1.23 12.70 -6.51
C ASN A 177 -1.84 12.80 -5.12
N TYR A 178 -2.80 11.92 -4.76
CA TYR A 178 -3.39 12.00 -3.43
C TYR A 178 -2.55 11.19 -2.42
N PHE A 179 -2.48 9.87 -2.56
CA PHE A 179 -1.86 9.04 -1.53
C PHE A 179 -0.34 9.27 -1.40
N CYS A 180 0.41 9.24 -2.49
CA CYS A 180 1.86 9.35 -2.41
C CYS A 180 2.34 10.78 -2.11
N ASN A 181 1.81 11.79 -2.78
CA ASN A 181 2.27 13.16 -2.60
C ASN A 181 1.77 13.77 -1.29
N MET A 182 0.47 13.64 -0.98
CA MET A 182 -0.06 14.09 0.30
C MET A 182 0.55 13.30 1.46
N GLY A 183 0.69 11.98 1.30
CA GLY A 183 1.30 11.12 2.30
C GLY A 183 2.70 11.57 2.69
N ARG A 184 3.56 11.92 1.71
CA ARG A 184 4.91 12.47 1.96
C ARG A 184 4.88 13.76 2.77
N ASN A 185 3.95 14.66 2.45
CA ASN A 185 3.81 15.92 3.20
C ASN A 185 3.35 15.64 4.63
N LEU A 186 2.32 14.81 4.79
CA LEU A 186 1.78 14.46 6.10
C LEU A 186 2.77 13.66 6.96
N LYS A 187 3.61 12.84 6.37
CA LYS A 187 4.64 12.07 7.11
C LYS A 187 5.59 12.95 7.91
N ASN A 188 5.86 14.15 7.43
CA ASN A 188 6.69 15.11 8.16
C ASN A 188 5.97 15.74 9.36
N ILE A 189 4.63 15.81 9.30
CA ILE A 189 3.77 16.41 10.32
C ILE A 189 3.33 15.33 11.33
N ILE A 190 2.98 14.14 10.85
CA ILE A 190 2.41 13.04 11.64
C ILE A 190 3.45 11.93 11.80
N ARG A 191 4.20 11.96 12.88
CA ARG A 191 5.20 10.93 13.23
C ARG A 191 4.67 9.87 14.19
N SER A 192 3.52 10.17 14.85
CA SER A 192 2.81 9.27 15.75
C SER A 192 1.30 9.48 15.66
N GLU A 193 0.48 8.54 16.15
CA GLU A 193 -0.97 8.74 16.23
C GLU A 193 -1.37 9.96 17.09
N ALA A 194 -0.55 10.34 18.06
CA ALA A 194 -0.79 11.51 18.90
C ALA A 194 -0.64 12.81 18.10
N ASP A 195 0.31 12.87 17.19
CA ASP A 195 0.57 14.05 16.35
C ASP A 195 -0.61 14.37 15.43
N PHE A 196 -1.31 13.35 14.94
CA PHE A 196 -2.52 13.53 14.12
C PHE A 196 -3.60 14.36 14.84
N LYS A 197 -3.73 14.20 16.16
CA LYS A 197 -4.68 14.98 16.97
C LYS A 197 -4.16 16.37 17.34
N SER A 198 -2.86 16.51 17.56
CA SER A 198 -2.24 17.77 18.01
C SER A 198 -1.98 18.77 16.87
N ASN A 199 -1.65 18.28 15.68
CA ASN A 199 -1.26 19.10 14.52
C ASN A 199 -2.41 19.33 13.52
N ASN A 200 -3.66 19.28 13.98
CA ASN A 200 -4.85 19.32 13.12
C ASN A 200 -4.87 20.50 12.13
N SER A 201 -4.39 21.70 12.54
CA SER A 201 -4.42 22.87 11.65
C SER A 201 -3.46 22.77 10.46
N GLU A 202 -2.31 22.11 10.62
CA GLU A 202 -1.36 21.86 9.53
C GLU A 202 -1.85 20.74 8.63
N VAL A 203 -2.41 19.69 9.22
CA VAL A 203 -3.02 18.57 8.50
C VAL A 203 -4.14 19.08 7.59
N VAL A 204 -5.06 19.91 8.10
CA VAL A 204 -6.19 20.48 7.32
C VAL A 204 -5.69 21.37 6.18
N LYS A 205 -4.58 22.11 6.35
CA LYS A 205 -4.01 22.89 5.24
C LYS A 205 -3.53 21.99 4.12
N GLU A 206 -2.81 20.93 4.45
CA GLU A 206 -2.35 19.96 3.46
C GLU A 206 -3.53 19.25 2.80
N GLU A 207 -4.52 18.80 3.56
CA GLU A 207 -5.73 18.18 3.02
C GLU A 207 -6.36 19.05 1.91
N ASN A 208 -6.58 20.35 2.18
CA ASN A 208 -7.22 21.25 1.25
C ASN A 208 -6.48 21.37 -0.10
N ASN A 209 -5.16 21.21 -0.10
CA ASN A 209 -4.35 21.24 -1.33
C ASN A 209 -4.60 20.03 -2.22
N PHE A 210 -4.98 18.89 -1.61
CA PHE A 210 -5.10 17.60 -2.29
C PHE A 210 -6.54 17.13 -2.50
N LEU A 211 -7.56 17.75 -1.87
CA LEU A 211 -8.98 17.35 -2.01
C LEU A 211 -9.45 17.26 -3.47
N LYS A 212 -8.90 18.06 -4.35
CA LYS A 212 -9.19 18.03 -5.80
C LYS A 212 -8.81 16.71 -6.49
N TYR A 213 -8.01 15.88 -5.85
CA TYR A 213 -7.58 14.58 -6.36
C TYR A 213 -8.36 13.42 -5.73
N LEU A 214 -9.35 13.70 -4.88
CA LEU A 214 -10.27 12.66 -4.40
C LEU A 214 -11.38 12.43 -5.44
N PRO A 215 -11.76 11.18 -5.67
CA PRO A 215 -12.88 10.86 -6.53
C PRO A 215 -14.20 11.33 -5.90
N THR A 216 -15.12 11.79 -6.73
CA THR A 216 -16.50 12.07 -6.34
C THR A 216 -17.29 10.76 -6.19
N SER A 217 -18.47 10.82 -5.55
CA SER A 217 -19.32 9.64 -5.37
C SER A 217 -19.65 8.93 -6.69
N ASN A 218 -19.85 9.69 -7.78
CA ASN A 218 -20.12 9.13 -9.11
C ASN A 218 -18.88 8.47 -9.75
N GLU A 219 -17.68 8.86 -9.32
CA GLU A 219 -16.42 8.31 -9.84
C GLU A 219 -15.98 7.06 -9.07
N ILE A 220 -16.51 6.82 -7.86
CA ILE A 220 -16.20 5.62 -7.07
C ILE A 220 -16.62 4.36 -7.80
N GLU A 221 -17.75 4.37 -8.49
CA GLU A 221 -18.26 3.21 -9.24
C GLU A 221 -17.27 2.71 -10.31
N CYS A 222 -16.42 3.60 -10.84
CA CYS A 222 -15.42 3.17 -11.81
C CYS A 222 -14.38 2.22 -11.21
N PHE A 223 -14.13 2.29 -9.89
CA PHE A 223 -13.18 1.41 -9.18
C PHE A 223 -13.79 0.05 -8.82
N GLU A 224 -15.11 -0.14 -8.95
CA GLU A 224 -15.78 -1.44 -8.86
C GLU A 224 -15.81 -2.16 -10.23
N GLY A 225 -15.34 -1.50 -11.28
CA GLY A 225 -15.35 -2.02 -12.65
C GLY A 225 -14.35 -3.15 -12.89
N PRO A 226 -14.44 -3.81 -14.05
CA PRO A 226 -13.61 -4.96 -14.41
C PRO A 226 -12.12 -4.61 -14.58
N ASP A 227 -11.77 -3.32 -14.65
CA ASP A 227 -10.40 -2.85 -14.76
C ASP A 227 -9.61 -3.03 -13.45
N PHE A 228 -10.30 -3.23 -12.33
CA PHE A 228 -9.70 -3.41 -11.02
C PHE A 228 -9.96 -4.80 -10.48
N MET A 229 -8.91 -5.42 -10.00
CA MET A 229 -8.97 -6.80 -9.53
C MET A 229 -9.65 -6.87 -8.17
N ASN A 230 -10.68 -7.72 -8.07
CA ASN A 230 -11.25 -8.07 -6.77
C ASN A 230 -10.24 -8.85 -5.94
N ILE A 231 -10.31 -8.68 -4.62
CA ILE A 231 -9.35 -9.27 -3.69
C ILE A 231 -9.33 -10.80 -3.74
N ASP A 232 -10.45 -11.45 -4.04
CA ASP A 232 -10.53 -12.90 -4.15
C ASP A 232 -9.67 -13.40 -5.31
N ILE A 233 -9.77 -12.75 -6.47
CA ILE A 233 -8.98 -13.07 -7.67
C ILE A 233 -7.49 -12.82 -7.40
N PHE A 234 -7.17 -11.66 -6.81
CA PHE A 234 -5.79 -11.32 -6.47
C PHE A 234 -5.18 -12.34 -5.50
N ALA A 235 -5.92 -12.69 -4.45
CA ALA A 235 -5.47 -13.66 -3.48
C ALA A 235 -5.26 -15.05 -4.11
N ASP A 236 -6.11 -15.45 -5.05
CA ASP A 236 -5.95 -16.72 -5.77
C ASP A 236 -4.69 -16.73 -6.64
N MET A 237 -4.34 -15.59 -7.23
CA MET A 237 -3.12 -15.46 -8.04
C MET A 237 -1.83 -15.42 -7.22
N TYR A 238 -1.85 -14.72 -6.07
CA TYR A 238 -0.62 -14.44 -5.30
C TYR A 238 -0.42 -15.36 -4.09
N LEU A 239 -1.49 -15.96 -3.55
CA LEU A 239 -1.39 -16.81 -2.37
C LEU A 239 -1.35 -18.30 -2.70
N ASN A 240 -1.77 -18.68 -3.89
CA ASN A 240 -1.70 -20.06 -4.34
C ASN A 240 -0.33 -20.35 -4.97
N GLU A 241 0.25 -21.49 -4.64
CA GLU A 241 1.47 -21.95 -5.31
C GLU A 241 1.16 -22.21 -6.80
N VAL A 242 1.78 -21.44 -7.67
CA VAL A 242 1.74 -21.71 -9.10
C VAL A 242 2.67 -22.89 -9.39
N LYS A 243 2.13 -24.07 -9.56
CA LYS A 243 2.89 -25.21 -10.07
C LYS A 243 3.11 -25.00 -11.56
N ILE A 244 4.30 -24.57 -11.92
CA ILE A 244 4.71 -24.51 -13.33
C ILE A 244 5.20 -25.91 -13.69
N GLU A 245 4.40 -26.69 -14.41
CA GLU A 245 4.82 -27.94 -15.03
C GLU A 245 5.38 -27.58 -16.41
N PHE A 246 6.68 -27.74 -16.59
CA PHE A 246 7.30 -27.60 -17.91
C PHE A 246 6.98 -28.86 -18.74
N ASP A 247 6.72 -28.68 -20.02
CA ASP A 247 6.52 -29.79 -20.96
C ASP A 247 7.66 -30.83 -20.87
N SER A 248 8.89 -30.39 -20.59
CA SER A 248 10.03 -31.27 -20.35
C SER A 248 9.88 -32.16 -19.11
N ASP A 249 9.18 -31.70 -18.07
CA ASP A 249 8.96 -32.47 -16.85
C ASP A 249 7.87 -33.52 -17.03
N VAL A 250 6.94 -33.24 -17.94
CA VAL A 250 5.82 -34.15 -18.29
C VAL A 250 6.30 -35.20 -19.31
N VAL A 251 7.10 -34.78 -20.30
CA VAL A 251 7.51 -35.68 -21.42
C VAL A 251 8.76 -36.47 -21.09
N TYR A 252 9.61 -35.94 -20.23
CA TYR A 252 10.84 -36.62 -19.78
C TYR A 252 10.90 -36.68 -18.28
N PRO A 253 10.12 -37.53 -17.62
CA PRO A 253 10.31 -37.77 -16.18
C PRO A 253 11.73 -38.25 -15.96
N TYR A 254 12.49 -37.56 -15.11
CA TYR A 254 13.84 -37.90 -14.73
C TYR A 254 13.84 -39.24 -13.96
N TYR A 255 13.73 -40.36 -14.68
CA TYR A 255 14.14 -41.63 -14.14
C TYR A 255 15.66 -41.77 -14.35
N TRP A 256 16.43 -41.28 -13.42
CA TRP A 256 17.80 -41.74 -13.29
C TRP A 256 17.71 -43.22 -12.90
N PRO A 257 18.23 -44.16 -13.71
CA PRO A 257 18.42 -45.50 -13.21
C PRO A 257 19.55 -45.42 -12.17
N ILE A 258 19.16 -45.36 -10.91
CA ILE A 258 20.07 -45.64 -9.81
C ILE A 258 20.20 -47.14 -9.86
N ASN A 259 21.22 -47.62 -10.54
CA ASN A 259 21.91 -48.90 -10.38
C ASN A 259 22.44 -49.39 -11.74
N ALA A 260 23.70 -49.19 -11.99
CA ALA A 260 24.59 -50.09 -12.71
C ALA A 260 25.88 -50.16 -11.92
#